data_1afca2f53c7ddd92b1534a5bf969ab2c
#
_entry.id   1afca2f53c7ddd92b1534a5bf969ab2c
#
_cell.length_a   1.000
_cell.length_b   1.000
_cell.length_c   1.000
_cell.angle_alpha   90.00
_cell.angle_beta   90.00
_cell.angle_gamma   90.00
#
_symmetry.space_group_name_H-M   'P 1'
#
loop_
_entity.id
_entity.type
_entity.pdbx_description
1 polymer ?
#
loop_
_entity_poly.entity_id
_entity_poly.type
_entity_poly.pdbx_seq_one_letter_code
_entity_poly.pdbx_strand_id
1 'polypeptide(L)'
;MSTRVFIDGGHGTTGIEIAERLAGRPELTLLTVPEDRRRDAEARREALNAADVVILCLPDDAAREAVALIDNDHTRVIDASTAHRVAEGWTYGFPELEPGHRETLAQSRFVANPGCWPTGFLALVRPLVLAGLLPADWPVTVSGASGYSGGGKAMIADYEGDGASPSAFRPYGLTLAHKHVPEMTRYSGLAHPPLFAPAVANAYRGMIVEVPLQLRAMPGAPGVADIHDALAAAYDGSPIVSVAGLDESAGMSGVALEHVGATDRLALFVFGNAASGQARLVAALDNLGKGAAGAAVQNLNILAGLPETAGLRL
;
A
#
# COMPACT_ATOMS: atom_id res chain seq x y z
N MET A 1 -15.00 -14.71 21.17
CA MET A 1 -13.75 -14.32 21.86
C MET A 1 -13.16 -13.18 21.06
N SER A 2 -12.51 -12.19 21.71
CA SER A 2 -11.83 -11.11 21.01
C SER A 2 -10.50 -11.59 20.41
N THR A 3 -10.14 -11.09 19.22
CA THR A 3 -8.84 -11.37 18.58
C THR A 3 -7.74 -10.62 19.31
N ARG A 4 -6.72 -11.32 19.77
CA ARG A 4 -5.56 -10.71 20.43
C ARG A 4 -4.56 -10.24 19.40
N VAL A 5 -4.27 -8.94 19.41
CA VAL A 5 -3.38 -8.28 18.44
C VAL A 5 -2.18 -7.68 19.14
N PHE A 6 -0.98 -7.95 18.66
CA PHE A 6 0.25 -7.32 19.09
C PHE A 6 0.86 -6.49 17.97
N ILE A 7 1.15 -5.19 18.24
CA ILE A 7 1.82 -4.30 17.28
C ILE A 7 3.28 -4.18 17.73
N ASP A 8 4.18 -4.88 17.05
CA ASP A 8 5.62 -4.74 17.29
C ASP A 8 6.16 -3.54 16.50
N GLY A 9 6.75 -2.58 17.19
CA GLY A 9 7.11 -1.29 16.60
C GLY A 9 6.00 -0.23 16.65
N GLY A 10 5.03 -0.37 17.55
CA GLY A 10 3.86 0.52 17.71
C GLY A 10 4.16 2.02 17.92
N HIS A 11 5.40 2.38 18.23
CA HIS A 11 5.85 3.78 18.39
C HIS A 11 6.36 4.42 17.08
N GLY A 12 6.44 3.66 15.99
CA GLY A 12 6.75 4.19 14.64
C GLY A 12 5.53 4.88 14.01
N THR A 13 5.75 5.68 12.96
CA THR A 13 4.68 6.42 12.26
C THR A 13 3.52 5.50 11.85
N THR A 14 3.82 4.37 11.21
CA THR A 14 2.81 3.39 10.79
C THR A 14 2.15 2.70 11.99
N GLY A 15 2.93 2.34 13.02
CA GLY A 15 2.41 1.67 14.22
C GLY A 15 1.43 2.52 15.01
N ILE A 16 1.69 3.84 15.14
CA ILE A 16 0.78 4.80 15.78
C ILE A 16 -0.54 4.88 14.99
N GLU A 17 -0.47 5.05 13.68
CA GLU A 17 -1.65 5.12 12.80
C GLU A 17 -2.49 3.82 12.84
N ILE A 18 -1.85 2.65 12.99
CA ILE A 18 -2.56 1.37 13.19
C ILE A 18 -3.24 1.35 14.56
N ALA A 19 -2.50 1.68 15.63
CA ALA A 19 -3.02 1.66 16.99
C ALA A 19 -4.26 2.57 17.14
N GLU A 20 -4.26 3.75 16.51
CA GLU A 20 -5.42 4.66 16.48
C GLU A 20 -6.66 4.03 15.83
N ARG A 21 -6.48 3.29 14.71
CA ARG A 21 -7.59 2.60 14.02
C ARG A 21 -8.12 1.38 14.79
N LEU A 22 -7.31 0.81 15.66
CA LEU A 22 -7.70 -0.34 16.49
C LEU A 22 -8.26 0.09 17.85
N ALA A 23 -8.08 1.35 18.25
CA ALA A 23 -8.52 1.86 19.54
C ALA A 23 -10.06 1.76 19.69
N GLY A 24 -10.50 1.27 20.85
CA GLY A 24 -11.94 1.20 21.19
C GLY A 24 -12.72 0.12 20.44
N ARG A 25 -12.07 -0.77 19.70
CA ARG A 25 -12.70 -1.88 18.97
C ARG A 25 -12.93 -3.07 19.91
N PRO A 26 -14.20 -3.38 20.29
CA PRO A 26 -14.51 -4.42 21.29
C PRO A 26 -14.18 -5.85 20.82
N GLU A 27 -14.11 -6.07 19.50
CA GLU A 27 -13.74 -7.36 18.89
C GLU A 27 -12.24 -7.65 18.96
N LEU A 28 -11.41 -6.66 19.37
CA LEU A 28 -9.96 -6.79 19.46
C LEU A 28 -9.47 -6.61 20.91
N THR A 29 -8.40 -7.31 21.24
CA THR A 29 -7.63 -7.11 22.48
C THR A 29 -6.21 -6.77 22.11
N LEU A 30 -5.78 -5.52 22.34
CA LEU A 30 -4.41 -5.11 22.08
C LEU A 30 -3.50 -5.61 23.21
N LEU A 31 -2.51 -6.43 22.86
CA LEU A 31 -1.44 -6.83 23.75
C LEU A 31 -0.37 -5.75 23.76
N THR A 32 0.15 -5.43 24.93
CA THR A 32 1.21 -4.43 25.10
C THR A 32 2.34 -4.99 25.96
N VAL A 33 3.57 -4.67 25.61
CA VAL A 33 4.74 -4.89 26.46
C VAL A 33 4.94 -3.63 27.31
N PRO A 34 5.14 -3.75 28.64
CA PRO A 34 5.41 -2.61 29.50
C PRO A 34 6.60 -1.77 28.97
N GLU A 35 6.52 -0.44 29.11
CA GLU A 35 7.50 0.48 28.52
C GLU A 35 8.93 0.20 28.99
N ASP A 36 9.11 -0.17 30.26
CA ASP A 36 10.39 -0.55 30.87
C ASP A 36 10.95 -1.88 30.34
N ARG A 37 10.08 -2.76 29.78
CA ARG A 37 10.45 -4.06 29.21
C ARG A 37 10.38 -4.13 27.69
N ARG A 38 10.05 -3.05 27.00
CA ARG A 38 9.85 -3.06 25.54
C ARG A 38 11.08 -3.48 24.72
N ARG A 39 12.29 -3.38 25.31
CA ARG A 39 13.56 -3.85 24.71
C ARG A 39 13.98 -5.23 25.21
N ASP A 40 13.24 -5.80 26.14
CA ASP A 40 13.47 -7.13 26.68
C ASP A 40 13.03 -8.16 25.61
N ALA A 41 13.99 -8.96 25.15
CA ALA A 41 13.76 -9.96 24.10
C ALA A 41 12.75 -11.04 24.53
N GLU A 42 12.74 -11.42 25.82
CA GLU A 42 11.80 -12.43 26.31
C GLU A 42 10.39 -11.89 26.41
N ALA A 43 10.19 -10.66 26.94
CA ALA A 43 8.87 -10.03 26.98
C ALA A 43 8.29 -9.84 25.56
N ARG A 44 9.15 -9.50 24.58
CA ARG A 44 8.77 -9.40 23.17
C ARG A 44 8.37 -10.75 22.60
N ARG A 45 9.15 -11.82 22.88
CA ARG A 45 8.85 -13.18 22.47
C ARG A 45 7.53 -13.68 23.06
N GLU A 46 7.30 -13.44 24.36
CA GLU A 46 6.03 -13.77 25.03
C GLU A 46 4.84 -13.09 24.34
N ALA A 47 4.93 -11.78 24.03
CA ALA A 47 3.85 -11.04 23.36
C ALA A 47 3.60 -11.53 21.92
N LEU A 48 4.66 -11.81 21.15
CA LEU A 48 4.58 -12.36 19.80
C LEU A 48 3.84 -13.71 19.79
N ASN A 49 4.12 -14.59 20.76
CA ASN A 49 3.53 -15.92 20.83
C ASN A 49 2.17 -15.95 21.54
N ALA A 50 1.83 -14.94 22.33
CA ALA A 50 0.51 -14.80 22.94
C ALA A 50 -0.54 -14.21 22.01
N ALA A 51 -0.15 -13.57 20.91
CA ALA A 51 -1.05 -12.92 19.96
C ALA A 51 -1.67 -13.93 18.99
N ASP A 52 -2.92 -13.65 18.58
CA ASP A 52 -3.56 -14.35 17.47
C ASP A 52 -3.10 -13.74 16.13
N VAL A 53 -2.89 -12.39 16.11
CA VAL A 53 -2.33 -11.67 14.98
C VAL A 53 -1.25 -10.70 15.46
N VAL A 54 -0.09 -10.74 14.81
CA VAL A 54 1.02 -9.80 15.03
C VAL A 54 1.11 -8.85 13.83
N ILE A 55 1.28 -7.55 14.09
CA ILE A 55 1.57 -6.55 13.05
C ILE A 55 2.98 -6.01 13.31
N LEU A 56 3.89 -6.24 12.35
CA LEU A 56 5.27 -5.79 12.43
C LEU A 56 5.43 -4.42 11.76
N CYS A 57 5.83 -3.41 12.53
CA CYS A 57 6.13 -2.05 12.08
C CYS A 57 7.60 -1.73 12.35
N LEU A 58 8.50 -2.57 11.85
CA LEU A 58 9.92 -2.64 12.18
C LEU A 58 10.80 -2.43 10.94
N PRO A 59 12.09 -2.08 11.12
CA PRO A 59 13.10 -2.26 10.07
C PRO A 59 13.22 -3.73 9.65
N ASP A 60 13.68 -3.96 8.41
CA ASP A 60 13.68 -5.28 7.77
C ASP A 60 14.35 -6.39 8.60
N ASP A 61 15.55 -6.12 9.18
CA ASP A 61 16.25 -7.13 9.97
C ASP A 61 15.50 -7.46 11.27
N ALA A 62 14.97 -6.43 11.95
CA ALA A 62 14.19 -6.62 13.16
C ALA A 62 12.84 -7.32 12.88
N ALA A 63 12.27 -7.16 11.67
CA ALA A 63 11.09 -7.89 11.24
C ALA A 63 11.40 -9.38 11.04
N ARG A 64 12.53 -9.71 10.40
CA ARG A 64 13.00 -11.11 10.28
C ARG A 64 13.26 -11.77 11.61
N GLU A 65 13.91 -11.04 12.55
CA GLU A 65 14.11 -11.52 13.93
C GLU A 65 12.79 -11.78 14.64
N ALA A 66 11.81 -10.86 14.53
CA ALA A 66 10.51 -11.03 15.15
C ALA A 66 9.79 -12.29 14.65
N VAL A 67 9.81 -12.54 13.36
CA VAL A 67 9.22 -13.76 12.77
C VAL A 67 9.92 -15.02 13.30
N ALA A 68 11.24 -15.00 13.45
CA ALA A 68 12.01 -16.12 13.98
C ALA A 68 11.73 -16.40 15.48
N LEU A 69 11.23 -15.43 16.24
CA LEU A 69 10.84 -15.60 17.65
C LEU A 69 9.47 -16.26 17.84
N ILE A 70 8.67 -16.37 16.78
CA ILE A 70 7.35 -17.02 16.81
C ILE A 70 7.55 -18.53 16.69
N ASP A 71 7.31 -19.25 17.78
CA ASP A 71 7.59 -20.68 17.93
C ASP A 71 6.32 -21.57 17.95
N ASN A 72 5.17 -21.01 17.58
CA ASN A 72 3.90 -21.70 17.46
C ASN A 72 3.39 -21.68 16.00
N ASP A 73 2.29 -22.38 15.70
CA ASP A 73 1.69 -22.49 14.37
C ASP A 73 0.39 -21.68 14.21
N HIS A 74 -0.13 -21.08 15.27
CA HIS A 74 -1.41 -20.34 15.26
C HIS A 74 -1.26 -18.83 15.05
N THR A 75 -0.16 -18.22 15.49
CA THR A 75 0.08 -16.78 15.33
C THR A 75 0.18 -16.43 13.85
N ARG A 76 -0.65 -15.51 13.40
CA ARG A 76 -0.65 -14.94 12.06
C ARG A 76 0.13 -13.62 12.05
N VAL A 77 0.84 -13.31 10.98
CA VAL A 77 1.72 -12.15 10.92
C VAL A 77 1.37 -11.26 9.73
N ILE A 78 1.27 -9.95 9.98
CA ILE A 78 1.22 -8.90 8.97
C ILE A 78 2.52 -8.11 9.07
N ASP A 79 3.37 -8.14 8.05
CA ASP A 79 4.64 -7.41 8.05
C ASP A 79 4.55 -6.15 7.18
N ALA A 80 4.68 -4.97 7.79
CA ALA A 80 4.69 -3.70 7.08
C ALA A 80 6.10 -3.28 6.60
N SER A 81 7.15 -4.05 6.92
CA SER A 81 8.51 -3.82 6.39
C SER A 81 8.63 -4.23 4.91
N THR A 82 9.81 -4.05 4.32
CA THR A 82 10.10 -4.56 2.97
C THR A 82 10.66 -5.98 2.98
N ALA A 83 10.97 -6.53 4.16
CA ALA A 83 11.68 -7.79 4.33
C ALA A 83 11.03 -8.99 3.62
N HIS A 84 9.71 -9.03 3.61
CA HIS A 84 8.98 -10.22 3.17
C HIS A 84 8.06 -9.98 1.96
N ARG A 85 8.06 -8.78 1.37
CA ARG A 85 7.11 -8.44 0.28
C ARG A 85 7.22 -9.32 -0.95
N VAL A 86 8.41 -9.85 -1.23
CA VAL A 86 8.66 -10.78 -2.34
C VAL A 86 9.21 -12.14 -1.86
N ALA A 87 9.12 -12.43 -0.57
CA ALA A 87 9.58 -13.70 -0.01
C ALA A 87 8.62 -14.84 -0.33
N GLU A 88 9.15 -16.06 -0.45
CA GLU A 88 8.32 -17.27 -0.54
C GLU A 88 7.58 -17.53 0.76
N GLY A 89 6.37 -18.09 0.67
CA GLY A 89 5.52 -18.38 1.83
C GLY A 89 4.78 -17.17 2.41
N TRP A 90 4.96 -15.98 1.82
CA TRP A 90 4.24 -14.76 2.19
C TRP A 90 3.21 -14.39 1.14
N THR A 91 1.98 -14.14 1.59
CA THR A 91 0.91 -13.62 0.73
C THR A 91 0.98 -12.10 0.68
N TYR A 92 0.86 -11.52 -0.51
CA TYR A 92 0.91 -10.06 -0.66
C TYR A 92 -0.39 -9.42 -0.20
N GLY A 93 -0.33 -8.50 0.74
CA GLY A 93 -1.45 -7.94 1.47
C GLY A 93 -2.22 -6.83 0.73
N PHE A 94 -2.49 -7.02 -0.56
CA PHE A 94 -3.35 -6.16 -1.36
C PHE A 94 -4.60 -6.95 -1.79
N PRO A 95 -5.69 -6.92 -1.01
CA PRO A 95 -6.87 -7.77 -1.24
C PRO A 95 -7.49 -7.63 -2.62
N GLU A 96 -7.34 -6.44 -3.23
CA GLU A 96 -7.87 -6.09 -4.54
C GLU A 96 -6.92 -6.40 -5.70
N LEU A 97 -5.82 -7.14 -5.46
CA LEU A 97 -4.79 -7.42 -6.46
C LEU A 97 -5.35 -8.15 -7.70
N GLU A 98 -6.17 -9.17 -7.46
CA GLU A 98 -6.79 -10.01 -8.49
C GLU A 98 -7.98 -10.77 -7.91
N PRO A 99 -8.89 -11.29 -8.74
CA PRO A 99 -9.99 -12.13 -8.28
C PRO A 99 -9.51 -13.33 -7.45
N GLY A 100 -10.15 -13.57 -6.28
CA GLY A 100 -9.80 -14.68 -5.38
C GLY A 100 -8.62 -14.39 -4.44
N HIS A 101 -7.92 -13.26 -4.58
CA HIS A 101 -6.78 -12.92 -3.72
C HIS A 101 -7.18 -12.66 -2.27
N ARG A 102 -8.37 -12.08 -2.05
CA ARG A 102 -8.94 -11.85 -0.74
C ARG A 102 -9.17 -13.15 0.04
N GLU A 103 -9.69 -14.19 -0.62
CA GLU A 103 -9.91 -15.52 -0.06
C GLU A 103 -8.57 -16.19 0.30
N THR A 104 -7.57 -15.99 -0.55
CA THR A 104 -6.19 -16.44 -0.27
C THR A 104 -5.63 -15.75 0.98
N LEU A 105 -5.81 -14.43 1.10
CA LEU A 105 -5.40 -13.67 2.29
C LEU A 105 -6.09 -14.19 3.55
N ALA A 106 -7.40 -14.44 3.51
CA ALA A 106 -8.16 -14.90 4.66
C ALA A 106 -7.61 -16.23 5.25
N GLN A 107 -6.96 -17.05 4.43
CA GLN A 107 -6.36 -18.33 4.83
C GLN A 107 -4.86 -18.23 5.13
N SER A 108 -4.22 -17.10 4.85
CA SER A 108 -2.79 -16.93 4.97
C SER A 108 -2.35 -16.82 6.43
N ARG A 109 -1.19 -17.38 6.75
CA ARG A 109 -0.52 -17.17 8.03
C ARG A 109 0.40 -15.96 8.01
N PHE A 110 1.10 -15.75 6.91
CA PHE A 110 2.07 -14.68 6.74
C PHE A 110 1.62 -13.75 5.60
N VAL A 111 1.40 -12.48 5.92
CA VAL A 111 0.95 -11.44 4.99
C VAL A 111 1.98 -10.32 4.95
N ALA A 112 2.49 -10.02 3.76
CA ALA A 112 3.38 -8.88 3.52
C ALA A 112 2.56 -7.65 3.11
N ASN A 113 2.49 -6.65 3.97
CA ASN A 113 1.75 -5.42 3.72
C ASN A 113 2.42 -4.59 2.62
N PRO A 114 1.67 -4.12 1.60
CA PRO A 114 2.21 -3.38 0.47
C PRO A 114 2.95 -2.10 0.84
N GLY A 115 3.88 -1.69 0.01
CA GLY A 115 4.38 -0.32 0.01
C GLY A 115 3.36 0.66 -0.56
N CYS A 116 3.43 1.94 -0.15
CA CYS A 116 2.46 2.94 -0.60
C CYS A 116 2.49 3.17 -2.12
N TRP A 117 3.67 3.26 -2.73
CA TRP A 117 3.83 3.39 -4.18
C TRP A 117 3.33 2.15 -4.94
N PRO A 118 3.72 0.92 -4.55
CA PRO A 118 3.18 -0.29 -5.15
C PRO A 118 1.66 -0.40 -5.07
N THR A 119 1.04 0.03 -3.97
CA THR A 119 -0.43 0.03 -3.84
C THR A 119 -1.10 0.80 -4.98
N GLY A 120 -0.69 2.06 -5.22
CA GLY A 120 -1.23 2.86 -6.33
C GLY A 120 -0.86 2.30 -7.70
N PHE A 121 0.39 1.87 -7.88
CA PHE A 121 0.88 1.32 -9.14
C PHE A 121 0.16 0.03 -9.53
N LEU A 122 0.05 -0.92 -8.62
CA LEU A 122 -0.59 -2.21 -8.88
C LEU A 122 -2.09 -2.05 -9.14
N ALA A 123 -2.74 -1.12 -8.46
CA ALA A 123 -4.14 -0.80 -8.71
C ALA A 123 -4.39 -0.28 -10.15
N LEU A 124 -3.42 0.41 -10.74
CA LEU A 124 -3.53 0.89 -12.12
C LEU A 124 -3.10 -0.14 -13.17
N VAL A 125 -2.10 -0.97 -12.85
CA VAL A 125 -1.40 -1.79 -13.86
C VAL A 125 -1.87 -3.24 -13.86
N ARG A 126 -2.05 -3.86 -12.68
CA ARG A 126 -2.39 -5.30 -12.60
C ARG A 126 -3.67 -5.65 -13.36
N PRO A 127 -4.79 -4.91 -13.21
CA PRO A 127 -6.01 -5.22 -13.95
C PRO A 127 -5.84 -5.16 -15.48
N LEU A 128 -5.04 -4.21 -15.97
CA LEU A 128 -4.80 -4.05 -17.41
C LEU A 128 -3.96 -5.19 -17.98
N VAL A 129 -2.98 -5.68 -17.22
CA VAL A 129 -2.17 -6.85 -17.60
C VAL A 129 -3.05 -8.09 -17.60
N LEU A 130 -3.89 -8.29 -16.58
CA LEU A 130 -4.84 -9.41 -16.52
C LEU A 130 -5.85 -9.40 -17.66
N ALA A 131 -6.32 -8.21 -18.06
CA ALA A 131 -7.24 -8.03 -19.19
C ALA A 131 -6.56 -8.17 -20.58
N GLY A 132 -5.22 -8.30 -20.61
CA GLY A 132 -4.45 -8.36 -21.86
C GLY A 132 -4.41 -7.02 -22.62
N LEU A 133 -4.83 -5.92 -22.01
CA LEU A 133 -4.78 -4.58 -22.59
C LEU A 133 -3.38 -3.96 -22.51
N LEU A 134 -2.65 -4.25 -21.44
CA LEU A 134 -1.26 -3.87 -21.26
C LEU A 134 -0.37 -5.12 -21.39
N PRO A 135 0.44 -5.23 -22.46
CA PRO A 135 1.34 -6.37 -22.62
C PRO A 135 2.35 -6.47 -21.48
N ALA A 136 2.65 -7.69 -21.04
CA ALA A 136 3.58 -7.91 -19.93
C ALA A 136 5.00 -7.41 -20.22
N ASP A 137 5.42 -7.37 -21.46
CA ASP A 137 6.72 -6.89 -21.94
C ASP A 137 6.73 -5.39 -22.28
N TRP A 138 5.60 -4.67 -22.11
CA TRP A 138 5.55 -3.23 -22.33
C TRP A 138 6.39 -2.48 -21.32
N PRO A 139 7.28 -1.55 -21.74
CA PRO A 139 8.06 -0.74 -20.82
C PRO A 139 7.17 0.30 -20.12
N VAL A 140 6.96 0.11 -18.82
CA VAL A 140 6.10 0.98 -18.01
C VAL A 140 6.94 1.96 -17.21
N THR A 141 6.51 3.22 -17.20
CA THR A 141 7.00 4.25 -16.28
C THR A 141 5.96 4.49 -15.19
N VAL A 142 6.40 4.63 -13.96
CA VAL A 142 5.59 5.08 -12.83
C VAL A 142 6.24 6.28 -12.17
N SER A 143 5.48 7.35 -12.01
CA SER A 143 5.92 8.62 -11.43
C SER A 143 4.89 9.15 -10.43
N GLY A 144 5.15 10.30 -9.84
CA GLY A 144 4.22 10.97 -8.95
C GLY A 144 4.90 11.63 -7.76
N ALA A 145 4.10 11.98 -6.75
CA ALA A 145 4.57 12.60 -5.52
C ALA A 145 3.91 11.98 -4.29
N SER A 146 4.63 11.96 -3.19
CA SER A 146 4.16 11.52 -1.88
C SER A 146 4.46 12.57 -0.83
N GLY A 147 3.60 12.68 0.18
CA GLY A 147 3.90 13.41 1.40
C GLY A 147 5.13 12.83 2.12
N TYR A 148 5.84 13.72 2.87
CA TYR A 148 7.11 13.36 3.52
C TYR A 148 6.96 12.37 4.68
N SER A 149 5.78 12.20 5.27
CA SER A 149 5.56 11.17 6.30
C SER A 149 5.83 9.74 5.82
N GLY A 150 5.79 9.50 4.48
CA GLY A 150 6.14 8.23 3.86
C GLY A 150 7.59 7.79 4.08
N GLY A 151 8.51 8.72 4.37
CA GLY A 151 9.88 8.44 4.75
C GLY A 151 10.10 8.18 6.24
N GLY A 152 9.01 8.14 7.04
CA GLY A 152 9.05 7.92 8.48
C GLY A 152 9.67 9.06 9.27
N LYS A 153 10.01 8.78 10.53
CA LYS A 153 10.50 9.81 11.49
C LYS A 153 11.70 10.63 10.99
N ALA A 154 12.61 10.00 10.24
CA ALA A 154 13.80 10.70 9.73
C ALA A 154 13.39 11.79 8.74
N MET A 155 12.55 11.47 7.75
CA MET A 155 12.11 12.45 6.77
C MET A 155 11.16 13.50 7.37
N ILE A 156 10.32 13.12 8.35
CA ILE A 156 9.51 14.08 9.11
C ILE A 156 10.42 15.11 9.79
N ALA A 157 11.50 14.66 10.44
CA ALA A 157 12.48 15.56 11.06
C ALA A 157 13.19 16.47 10.04
N ASP A 158 13.47 15.98 8.81
CA ASP A 158 14.05 16.80 7.73
C ASP A 158 13.11 17.94 7.29
N TYR A 159 11.80 17.78 7.45
CA TYR A 159 10.78 18.76 7.02
C TYR A 159 10.25 19.64 8.16
N GLU A 160 10.19 19.14 9.39
CA GLU A 160 9.56 19.81 10.54
C GLU A 160 10.51 20.07 11.71
N GLY A 161 11.71 19.46 11.72
CA GLY A 161 12.66 19.56 12.82
C GLY A 161 13.32 20.94 12.96
N ASP A 162 13.96 21.19 14.09
CA ASP A 162 14.74 22.41 14.32
C ASP A 162 15.84 22.56 13.28
N GLY A 163 15.84 23.67 12.53
CA GLY A 163 16.78 23.91 11.43
C GLY A 163 16.43 23.19 10.13
N ALA A 164 15.23 22.63 10.01
CA ALA A 164 14.76 22.03 8.76
C ALA A 164 14.81 23.04 7.60
N SER A 165 15.19 22.53 6.42
CA SER A 165 15.15 23.29 5.16
C SER A 165 14.35 22.48 4.14
N PRO A 166 13.01 22.44 4.27
CA PRO A 166 12.18 21.60 3.44
C PRO A 166 12.19 22.02 1.97
N SER A 167 12.39 21.07 1.07
CA SER A 167 12.20 21.28 -0.36
C SER A 167 10.71 21.25 -0.71
N ALA A 168 10.23 22.16 -1.55
CA ALA A 168 8.86 22.13 -2.04
C ALA A 168 8.54 20.82 -2.81
N PHE A 169 9.52 20.36 -3.59
CA PHE A 169 9.43 19.14 -4.39
C PHE A 169 10.82 18.55 -4.63
N ARG A 170 11.01 17.27 -4.32
CA ARG A 170 12.32 16.62 -4.40
C ARG A 170 12.20 15.22 -5.04
N PRO A 171 12.63 15.02 -6.30
CA PRO A 171 12.80 13.68 -6.86
C PRO A 171 13.82 12.88 -6.05
N TYR A 172 13.57 11.57 -5.90
CA TYR A 172 14.48 10.66 -5.20
C TYR A 172 14.51 9.31 -5.91
N GLY A 173 15.27 8.33 -5.38
CA GLY A 173 15.41 7.03 -6.03
C GLY A 173 16.17 7.10 -7.37
N LEU A 174 17.06 8.09 -7.53
CA LEU A 174 17.75 8.42 -8.78
C LEU A 174 18.66 7.29 -9.31
N THR A 175 18.99 6.31 -8.47
CA THR A 175 19.75 5.11 -8.87
C THR A 175 18.88 4.05 -9.54
N LEU A 176 17.55 4.24 -9.61
CA LEU A 176 16.55 3.31 -10.13
C LEU A 176 16.50 1.94 -9.39
N ALA A 177 17.12 1.85 -8.22
CA ALA A 177 17.22 0.64 -7.38
C ALA A 177 16.40 0.78 -6.08
N HIS A 178 15.21 1.37 -6.17
CA HIS A 178 14.36 1.56 -4.99
C HIS A 178 13.75 0.24 -4.52
N LYS A 179 13.63 0.08 -3.19
CA LYS A 179 13.09 -1.12 -2.52
C LYS A 179 11.65 -1.51 -2.90
N HIS A 180 10.87 -0.61 -3.51
CA HIS A 180 9.53 -0.90 -4.03
C HIS A 180 9.53 -1.53 -5.43
N VAL A 181 10.61 -1.45 -6.18
CA VAL A 181 10.66 -1.97 -7.56
C VAL A 181 10.45 -3.48 -7.62
N PRO A 182 11.06 -4.31 -6.74
CA PRO A 182 10.83 -5.75 -6.75
C PRO A 182 9.36 -6.16 -6.57
N GLU A 183 8.63 -5.52 -5.64
CA GLU A 183 7.21 -5.83 -5.42
C GLU A 183 6.33 -5.35 -6.58
N MET A 184 6.61 -4.15 -7.14
CA MET A 184 5.94 -3.67 -8.34
C MET A 184 6.09 -4.64 -9.51
N THR A 185 7.32 -5.12 -9.75
CA THR A 185 7.61 -6.07 -10.84
C THR A 185 6.88 -7.39 -10.63
N ARG A 186 7.00 -7.98 -9.44
CA ARG A 186 6.45 -9.31 -9.14
C ARG A 186 4.93 -9.34 -9.27
N TYR A 187 4.24 -8.35 -8.70
CA TYR A 187 2.79 -8.40 -8.57
C TYR A 187 2.01 -7.70 -9.69
N SER A 188 2.67 -6.90 -10.53
CA SER A 188 2.03 -6.36 -11.72
C SER A 188 1.83 -7.39 -12.83
N GLY A 189 2.67 -8.41 -12.88
CA GLY A 189 2.74 -9.35 -14.00
C GLY A 189 3.58 -8.85 -15.17
N LEU A 190 4.31 -7.73 -14.98
CA LEU A 190 5.24 -7.22 -16.00
C LEU A 190 6.51 -8.08 -16.07
N ALA A 191 7.04 -8.27 -17.28
CA ALA A 191 8.28 -8.98 -17.52
C ALA A 191 9.52 -8.15 -17.15
N HIS A 192 9.39 -6.82 -17.10
CA HIS A 192 10.48 -5.89 -16.81
C HIS A 192 10.14 -4.99 -15.63
N PRO A 193 11.13 -4.61 -14.80
CA PRO A 193 10.92 -3.63 -13.76
C PRO A 193 10.39 -2.31 -14.34
N PRO A 194 9.36 -1.68 -13.74
CA PRO A 194 8.93 -0.37 -14.17
C PRO A 194 10.03 0.68 -13.91
N LEU A 195 10.15 1.67 -14.80
CA LEU A 195 10.97 2.85 -14.54
C LEU A 195 10.28 3.66 -13.43
N PHE A 196 10.85 3.64 -12.23
CA PHE A 196 10.28 4.29 -11.06
C PHE A 196 10.91 5.67 -10.84
N ALA A 197 10.10 6.72 -10.98
CA ALA A 197 10.49 8.12 -10.88
C ALA A 197 9.70 8.85 -9.77
N PRO A 198 9.96 8.53 -8.49
CA PRO A 198 9.23 9.10 -7.37
C PRO A 198 9.72 10.50 -6.99
N ALA A 199 8.82 11.28 -6.39
CA ALA A 199 9.17 12.53 -5.72
C ALA A 199 8.50 12.63 -4.35
N VAL A 200 9.08 13.45 -3.48
CA VAL A 200 8.48 13.89 -2.22
C VAL A 200 8.05 15.34 -2.36
N ALA A 201 6.83 15.64 -1.93
CA ALA A 201 6.29 17.00 -1.85
C ALA A 201 6.29 17.50 -0.39
N ASN A 202 6.30 18.82 -0.21
CA ASN A 202 6.19 19.44 1.12
C ASN A 202 4.74 19.41 1.61
N ALA A 203 4.22 18.20 1.82
CA ALA A 203 2.94 17.91 2.45
C ALA A 203 3.15 16.76 3.41
N TYR A 204 2.48 16.76 4.58
CA TYR A 204 2.65 15.69 5.56
C TYR A 204 2.20 14.35 4.99
N ARG A 205 1.00 14.28 4.41
CA ARG A 205 0.37 13.07 3.85
C ARG A 205 -0.32 13.36 2.52
N GLY A 206 -0.74 12.30 1.86
CA GLY A 206 -1.30 12.33 0.53
C GLY A 206 -0.30 11.80 -0.50
N MET A 207 -0.82 11.23 -1.58
CA MET A 207 0.01 10.60 -2.59
C MET A 207 -0.70 10.52 -3.93
N ILE A 208 0.02 10.85 -4.98
CA ILE A 208 -0.38 10.64 -6.37
C ILE A 208 0.61 9.70 -7.02
N VAL A 209 0.10 8.62 -7.59
CA VAL A 209 0.87 7.67 -8.43
C VAL A 209 0.34 7.75 -9.85
N GLU A 210 1.23 7.88 -10.81
CA GLU A 210 0.87 8.07 -12.21
C GLU A 210 1.53 7.05 -13.12
N VAL A 211 0.77 6.56 -14.10
CA VAL A 211 1.25 5.68 -15.17
C VAL A 211 0.81 6.27 -16.51
N PRO A 212 1.71 6.95 -17.24
CA PRO A 212 1.43 7.41 -18.59
C PRO A 212 1.54 6.27 -19.61
N LEU A 213 0.59 6.19 -20.54
CA LEU A 213 0.52 5.16 -21.58
C LEU A 213 0.38 5.75 -22.99
N GLN A 214 1.11 5.17 -23.94
CA GLN A 214 1.00 5.47 -25.37
C GLN A 214 0.09 4.42 -26.04
N LEU A 215 -1.22 4.56 -25.87
CA LEU A 215 -2.21 3.55 -26.26
C LEU A 215 -2.12 3.16 -27.76
N ARG A 216 -1.92 4.16 -28.64
CA ARG A 216 -1.81 3.90 -30.08
C ARG A 216 -0.59 3.06 -30.46
N ALA A 217 0.46 3.07 -29.63
CA ALA A 217 1.67 2.28 -29.87
C ALA A 217 1.57 0.86 -29.29
N MET A 218 0.59 0.62 -28.43
CA MET A 218 0.36 -0.69 -27.84
C MET A 218 -0.26 -1.66 -28.84
N PRO A 219 0.02 -2.97 -28.76
CA PRO A 219 -0.70 -3.98 -29.53
C PRO A 219 -2.21 -3.86 -29.32
N GLY A 220 -2.97 -3.94 -30.41
CA GLY A 220 -4.43 -3.75 -30.36
C GLY A 220 -4.89 -2.30 -30.25
N ALA A 221 -3.99 -1.36 -29.98
CA ALA A 221 -4.25 0.07 -29.82
C ALA A 221 -5.53 0.37 -29.01
N PRO A 222 -5.61 -0.06 -27.73
CA PRO A 222 -6.82 0.09 -26.91
C PRO A 222 -7.21 1.57 -26.80
N GLY A 223 -8.50 1.84 -26.70
CA GLY A 223 -9.02 3.18 -26.45
C GLY A 223 -8.98 3.54 -24.96
N VAL A 224 -9.20 4.83 -24.67
CA VAL A 224 -9.30 5.30 -23.26
C VAL A 224 -10.45 4.62 -22.54
N ALA A 225 -11.56 4.36 -23.22
CA ALA A 225 -12.71 3.65 -22.68
C ALA A 225 -12.37 2.20 -22.29
N ASP A 226 -11.61 1.48 -23.12
CA ASP A 226 -11.20 0.10 -22.80
C ASP A 226 -10.37 0.03 -21.51
N ILE A 227 -9.47 1.01 -21.33
CA ILE A 227 -8.66 1.13 -20.11
C ILE A 227 -9.53 1.42 -18.88
N HIS A 228 -10.45 2.38 -19.00
CA HIS A 228 -11.38 2.74 -17.92
C HIS A 228 -12.26 1.55 -17.55
N ASP A 229 -12.87 0.88 -18.51
CA ASP A 229 -13.82 -0.20 -18.28
C ASP A 229 -13.14 -1.41 -17.61
N ALA A 230 -11.89 -1.69 -17.98
CA ALA A 230 -11.11 -2.74 -17.34
C ALA A 230 -10.84 -2.42 -15.86
N LEU A 231 -10.50 -1.17 -15.53
CA LEU A 231 -10.31 -0.75 -14.13
C LEU A 231 -11.65 -0.75 -13.38
N ALA A 232 -12.72 -0.22 -13.97
CA ALA A 232 -14.04 -0.18 -13.36
C ALA A 232 -14.56 -1.59 -13.05
N ALA A 233 -14.38 -2.53 -13.98
CA ALA A 233 -14.76 -3.93 -13.78
C ALA A 233 -13.93 -4.63 -12.68
N ALA A 234 -12.64 -4.32 -12.60
CA ALA A 234 -11.75 -4.93 -11.59
C ALA A 234 -12.11 -4.51 -10.16
N TYR A 235 -12.64 -3.31 -9.97
CA TYR A 235 -12.95 -2.74 -8.65
C TYR A 235 -14.46 -2.57 -8.39
N ASP A 236 -15.31 -3.15 -9.24
CA ASP A 236 -16.75 -3.11 -9.04
C ASP A 236 -17.13 -3.67 -7.65
N GLY A 237 -17.96 -2.91 -6.93
CA GLY A 237 -18.38 -3.26 -5.57
C GLY A 237 -17.30 -3.13 -4.48
N SER A 238 -16.08 -2.68 -4.78
CA SER A 238 -15.06 -2.44 -3.75
C SER A 238 -15.48 -1.29 -2.82
N PRO A 239 -15.45 -1.48 -1.48
CA PRO A 239 -15.76 -0.41 -0.54
C PRO A 239 -14.62 0.60 -0.36
N ILE A 240 -13.41 0.29 -0.87
CA ILE A 240 -12.18 1.05 -0.61
C ILE A 240 -11.61 1.66 -1.89
N VAL A 241 -11.65 0.91 -3.00
CA VAL A 241 -11.14 1.38 -4.29
C VAL A 241 -12.30 1.89 -5.14
N SER A 242 -12.17 3.10 -5.67
CA SER A 242 -13.14 3.71 -6.59
C SER A 242 -12.46 4.08 -7.90
N VAL A 243 -13.20 3.96 -9.00
CA VAL A 243 -12.78 4.41 -10.32
C VAL A 243 -13.72 5.53 -10.75
N ALA A 244 -13.17 6.72 -10.96
CA ALA A 244 -13.95 7.88 -11.40
C ALA A 244 -14.43 7.69 -12.84
N GLY A 245 -15.66 8.10 -13.13
CA GLY A 245 -16.20 8.05 -14.49
C GLY A 245 -15.38 8.90 -15.47
N LEU A 246 -15.41 8.54 -16.76
CA LEU A 246 -14.69 9.29 -17.80
C LEU A 246 -15.15 10.75 -17.89
N ASP A 247 -16.45 11.02 -17.77
CA ASP A 247 -17.00 12.39 -17.81
C ASP A 247 -16.57 13.19 -16.56
N GLU A 248 -16.53 12.55 -15.40
CA GLU A 248 -16.01 13.14 -14.16
C GLU A 248 -14.55 13.51 -14.33
N SER A 249 -13.73 12.56 -14.78
CA SER A 249 -12.29 12.77 -15.05
C SER A 249 -12.07 13.88 -16.08
N ALA A 250 -12.85 13.92 -17.17
CA ALA A 250 -12.74 14.94 -18.21
C ALA A 250 -13.07 16.37 -17.71
N GLY A 251 -13.91 16.47 -16.68
CA GLY A 251 -14.26 17.75 -16.03
C GLY A 251 -13.20 18.27 -15.05
N MET A 252 -12.20 17.47 -14.69
CA MET A 252 -11.19 17.85 -13.69
C MET A 252 -10.04 18.64 -14.33
N SER A 253 -9.60 19.72 -13.68
CA SER A 253 -8.40 20.46 -14.06
C SER A 253 -7.11 19.88 -13.42
N GLY A 254 -7.22 19.01 -12.41
CA GLY A 254 -6.11 18.36 -11.73
C GLY A 254 -6.58 17.48 -10.58
N VAL A 255 -5.70 16.62 -10.09
CA VAL A 255 -5.90 15.81 -8.89
C VAL A 255 -4.92 16.30 -7.82
N ALA A 256 -5.45 16.80 -6.71
CA ALA A 256 -4.62 17.28 -5.61
C ALA A 256 -3.95 16.11 -4.87
N LEU A 257 -2.77 16.36 -4.30
CA LEU A 257 -2.03 15.37 -3.50
C LEU A 257 -2.88 14.84 -2.33
N GLU A 258 -3.70 15.72 -1.75
CA GLU A 258 -4.55 15.48 -0.61
C GLU A 258 -5.96 15.00 -0.98
N HIS A 259 -6.21 14.66 -2.24
CA HIS A 259 -7.56 14.32 -2.77
C HIS A 259 -8.33 13.34 -1.88
N VAL A 260 -7.64 12.32 -1.38
CA VAL A 260 -8.17 11.36 -0.40
C VAL A 260 -7.34 11.33 0.89
N GLY A 261 -6.67 12.43 1.20
CA GLY A 261 -5.81 12.55 2.38
C GLY A 261 -6.57 12.28 3.68
N ALA A 262 -5.87 11.69 4.65
CA ALA A 262 -6.38 11.25 5.94
C ALA A 262 -7.49 10.17 5.87
N THR A 263 -7.69 9.53 4.71
CA THR A 263 -8.59 8.40 4.53
C THR A 263 -7.84 7.11 4.20
N ASP A 264 -8.55 5.98 4.22
CA ASP A 264 -8.05 4.68 3.78
C ASP A 264 -8.59 4.31 2.39
N ARG A 265 -9.11 5.29 1.64
CA ARG A 265 -9.59 5.15 0.26
C ARG A 265 -8.45 5.13 -0.75
N LEU A 266 -8.73 4.55 -1.91
CA LEU A 266 -7.91 4.61 -3.11
C LEU A 266 -8.80 5.03 -4.28
N ALA A 267 -8.56 6.22 -4.83
CA ALA A 267 -9.30 6.75 -5.97
C ALA A 267 -8.47 6.64 -7.25
N LEU A 268 -9.06 6.08 -8.30
CA LEU A 268 -8.42 5.88 -9.60
C LEU A 268 -9.08 6.76 -10.66
N PHE A 269 -8.27 7.34 -11.53
CA PHE A 269 -8.70 8.22 -12.62
C PHE A 269 -8.04 7.80 -13.92
N VAL A 270 -8.79 7.87 -15.02
CA VAL A 270 -8.30 7.66 -16.36
C VAL A 270 -8.50 8.96 -17.15
N PHE A 271 -7.41 9.66 -17.40
CA PHE A 271 -7.38 10.81 -18.29
C PHE A 271 -6.87 10.35 -19.66
N GLY A 272 -7.45 10.85 -20.74
CA GLY A 272 -7.02 10.43 -22.07
C GLY A 272 -7.28 11.47 -23.15
N ASN A 273 -6.50 11.36 -24.22
CA ASN A 273 -6.68 12.13 -25.43
C ASN A 273 -6.76 11.16 -26.62
N ALA A 274 -7.97 10.95 -27.12
CA ALA A 274 -8.22 10.04 -28.26
C ALA A 274 -7.51 10.48 -29.54
N ALA A 275 -7.32 11.79 -29.76
CA ALA A 275 -6.65 12.30 -30.95
C ALA A 275 -5.15 11.96 -30.96
N SER A 276 -4.46 12.03 -29.81
CA SER A 276 -3.05 11.62 -29.67
C SER A 276 -2.89 10.12 -29.38
N GLY A 277 -3.95 9.42 -28.95
CA GLY A 277 -3.89 8.03 -28.52
C GLY A 277 -3.07 7.84 -27.25
N GLN A 278 -3.24 8.75 -26.29
CA GLN A 278 -2.52 8.74 -25.02
C GLN A 278 -3.48 8.65 -23.85
N ALA A 279 -3.04 7.99 -22.77
CA ALA A 279 -3.73 8.00 -21.49
C ALA A 279 -2.75 8.30 -20.35
N ARG A 280 -3.27 8.92 -19.31
CA ARG A 280 -2.59 9.17 -18.03
C ARG A 280 -3.46 8.56 -16.94
N LEU A 281 -3.00 7.46 -16.38
CA LEU A 281 -3.66 6.80 -15.27
C LEU A 281 -3.15 7.43 -13.98
N VAL A 282 -4.06 7.73 -13.06
CA VAL A 282 -3.73 8.39 -11.79
C VAL A 282 -4.39 7.63 -10.65
N ALA A 283 -3.62 7.28 -9.63
CA ALA A 283 -4.12 6.78 -8.36
C ALA A 283 -3.83 7.81 -7.26
N ALA A 284 -4.87 8.23 -6.55
CA ALA A 284 -4.77 9.08 -5.37
C ALA A 284 -5.03 8.24 -4.12
N LEU A 285 -4.13 8.30 -3.14
CA LEU A 285 -4.24 7.59 -1.86
C LEU A 285 -3.53 8.38 -0.76
N ASP A 286 -3.81 8.03 0.49
CA ASP A 286 -3.00 8.50 1.61
C ASP A 286 -1.86 7.49 1.86
N ASN A 287 -0.61 7.97 1.86
CA ASN A 287 0.58 7.14 2.07
C ASN A 287 0.64 6.50 3.46
N LEU A 288 -0.07 7.03 4.46
CA LEU A 288 -0.25 6.44 5.80
C LEU A 288 -1.59 5.70 5.93
N GLY A 289 -2.57 5.98 5.06
CA GLY A 289 -3.86 5.30 4.96
C GLY A 289 -3.76 3.98 4.18
N LYS A 290 -4.43 3.89 3.03
CA LYS A 290 -4.37 2.71 2.14
C LYS A 290 -2.93 2.38 1.70
N GLY A 291 -2.02 3.35 1.75
CA GLY A 291 -0.59 3.16 1.47
C GLY A 291 0.20 2.41 2.55
N ALA A 292 -0.30 2.30 3.79
CA ALA A 292 0.41 1.65 4.90
C ALA A 292 -0.52 1.12 5.99
N ALA A 293 -0.92 1.97 6.96
CA ALA A 293 -1.65 1.55 8.16
C ALA A 293 -3.08 1.07 7.83
N GLY A 294 -3.78 1.76 6.93
CA GLY A 294 -5.12 1.34 6.47
C GLY A 294 -5.09 -0.03 5.81
N ALA A 295 -4.09 -0.31 4.96
CA ALA A 295 -3.90 -1.63 4.37
C ALA A 295 -3.62 -2.71 5.44
N ALA A 296 -2.81 -2.41 6.47
CA ALA A 296 -2.55 -3.36 7.55
C ALA A 296 -3.81 -3.67 8.37
N VAL A 297 -4.66 -2.67 8.63
CA VAL A 297 -5.94 -2.86 9.33
C VAL A 297 -6.93 -3.63 8.47
N GLN A 298 -7.00 -3.36 7.15
CA GLN A 298 -7.80 -4.15 6.22
C GLN A 298 -7.37 -5.62 6.22
N ASN A 299 -6.06 -5.89 6.13
CA ASN A 299 -5.51 -7.23 6.22
C ASN A 299 -5.82 -7.91 7.56
N LEU A 300 -5.69 -7.19 8.68
CA LEU A 300 -6.09 -7.69 10.00
C LEU A 300 -7.56 -8.11 10.02
N ASN A 301 -8.45 -7.27 9.49
CA ASN A 301 -9.88 -7.57 9.46
C ASN A 301 -10.17 -8.84 8.67
N ILE A 302 -9.56 -8.99 7.49
CA ILE A 302 -9.71 -10.19 6.65
C ILE A 302 -9.17 -11.43 7.38
N LEU A 303 -7.98 -11.35 7.97
CA LEU A 303 -7.40 -12.44 8.73
C LEU A 303 -8.26 -12.84 9.93
N ALA A 304 -8.83 -11.90 10.64
CA ALA A 304 -9.65 -12.14 11.83
C ALA A 304 -11.12 -12.49 11.50
N GLY A 305 -11.52 -12.52 10.22
CA GLY A 305 -12.91 -12.75 9.80
C GLY A 305 -13.88 -11.64 10.22
N LEU A 306 -13.36 -10.41 10.39
CA LEU A 306 -14.13 -9.21 10.73
C LEU A 306 -14.62 -8.49 9.46
N PRO A 307 -15.59 -7.58 9.58
CA PRO A 307 -15.96 -6.72 8.46
C PRO A 307 -14.72 -5.96 7.95
N GLU A 308 -14.41 -6.09 6.66
CA GLU A 308 -13.17 -5.61 6.05
C GLU A 308 -12.87 -4.13 6.31
N THR A 309 -13.91 -3.31 6.37
CA THR A 309 -13.81 -1.87 6.56
C THR A 309 -13.84 -1.43 8.04
N ALA A 310 -13.93 -2.36 8.99
CA ALA A 310 -14.00 -2.03 10.40
C ALA A 310 -12.76 -1.23 10.85
N GLY A 311 -12.97 -0.06 11.44
CA GLY A 311 -11.92 0.85 11.90
C GLY A 311 -11.19 1.60 10.78
N LEU A 312 -11.54 1.42 9.51
CA LEU A 312 -11.02 2.22 8.40
C LEU A 312 -11.74 3.58 8.32
N ARG A 313 -11.00 4.59 7.87
CA ARG A 313 -11.48 5.95 7.61
C ARG A 313 -11.90 6.05 6.13
N LEU A 314 -13.16 5.82 5.81
CA LEU A 314 -13.71 5.79 4.44
C LEU A 314 -14.59 7.02 4.15
#